data_238312a160610736a837e5390f7e7c52
#
_entry.id   238312a160610736a837e5390f7e7c52
#
_cell.length_a   1.000
_cell.length_b   1.000
_cell.length_c   1.000
_cell.angle_alpha   90.00
_cell.angle_beta   90.00
_cell.angle_gamma   90.00
#
_symmetry.space_group_name_H-M   'P 1'
#
loop_
_entity.id
_entity.type
_entity.pdbx_description
1 polymer ?
#
loop_
_entity_poly.entity_id
_entity_poly.type
_entity_poly.pdbx_seq_one_letter_code
_entity_poly.pdbx_strand_id
1 'polypeptide(L)'
;VVTGASSGIGAATVRRFRQHGWDVLAVARRADRLEALAAETGADTLVVDVTSGADVSALAARVDELGGADVLVNNAGGAFGSASVEESDVEDWRAMFEVNVLGTKRVTAALLPALRRRAAGSGGADVVTVTSTAGFVTYENGGGYVAAKHAEHALVGVLRLELNGEPIRVVEIAPGMVKTDEFSVVRFGGDTAAAAAVYDGVEAPLVADDVAEAIVHAVELPPHVNVDLVTVRPVAQSAQHKLARGPLTPKGQAAAPGR
;
A
#
# COMPACT_ATOMS: atom_id res chain seq x y z
N VAL A 1 3.88 11.82 -4.68
CA VAL A 1 3.75 10.72 -5.67
C VAL A 1 3.07 9.53 -5.00
N VAL A 2 2.05 8.95 -5.63
CA VAL A 2 1.36 7.74 -5.14
C VAL A 2 1.38 6.67 -6.22
N THR A 3 2.00 5.52 -5.94
CA THR A 3 2.03 4.38 -6.86
C THR A 3 0.84 3.45 -6.65
N GLY A 4 0.43 2.70 -7.69
CA GLY A 4 -0.75 1.83 -7.62
C GLY A 4 -2.06 2.60 -7.46
N ALA A 5 -2.13 3.84 -7.95
CA ALA A 5 -3.21 4.79 -7.71
C ALA A 5 -4.52 4.48 -8.47
N SER A 6 -4.56 3.47 -9.33
CA SER A 6 -5.73 3.19 -10.17
C SER A 6 -6.90 2.51 -9.44
N SER A 7 -6.72 2.08 -8.20
CA SER A 7 -7.77 1.43 -7.39
C SER A 7 -7.41 1.33 -5.91
N GLY A 8 -8.35 0.87 -5.10
CA GLY A 8 -8.15 0.50 -3.71
C GLY A 8 -7.45 1.57 -2.87
N ILE A 9 -6.48 1.16 -2.05
CA ILE A 9 -5.76 2.03 -1.11
C ILE A 9 -5.08 3.19 -1.83
N GLY A 10 -4.44 2.95 -3.00
CA GLY A 10 -3.77 3.99 -3.76
C GLY A 10 -4.71 5.10 -4.22
N ALA A 11 -5.85 4.75 -4.80
CA ALA A 11 -6.86 5.73 -5.22
C ALA A 11 -7.44 6.50 -4.02
N ALA A 12 -7.74 5.82 -2.92
CA ALA A 12 -8.21 6.45 -1.68
C ALA A 12 -7.15 7.42 -1.11
N THR A 13 -5.87 7.04 -1.16
CA THR A 13 -4.76 7.89 -0.72
C THR A 13 -4.65 9.16 -1.56
N VAL A 14 -4.81 9.05 -2.89
CA VAL A 14 -4.84 10.25 -3.78
C VAL A 14 -5.98 11.17 -3.38
N ARG A 15 -7.22 10.63 -3.22
CA ARG A 15 -8.38 11.42 -2.79
C ARG A 15 -8.12 12.13 -1.47
N ARG A 16 -7.59 11.41 -0.49
CA ARG A 16 -7.35 11.95 0.85
C ARG A 16 -6.29 13.05 0.81
N PHE A 17 -5.16 12.88 0.13
CA PHE A 17 -4.16 13.93 -0.02
C PHE A 17 -4.73 15.16 -0.75
N ARG A 18 -5.53 14.97 -1.82
CA ARG A 18 -6.18 16.10 -2.51
C ARG A 18 -7.16 16.85 -1.63
N GLN A 19 -7.93 16.15 -0.77
CA GLN A 19 -8.82 16.77 0.22
C GLN A 19 -8.07 17.62 1.25
N HIS A 20 -6.83 17.25 1.58
CA HIS A 20 -5.94 17.98 2.47
C HIS A 20 -5.12 19.07 1.76
N GLY A 21 -5.37 19.32 0.47
CA GLY A 21 -4.75 20.41 -0.30
C GLY A 21 -3.37 20.07 -0.88
N TRP A 22 -2.96 18.81 -0.87
CA TRP A 22 -1.72 18.36 -1.49
C TRP A 22 -1.83 18.30 -3.01
N ASP A 23 -0.77 18.70 -3.72
CA ASP A 23 -0.62 18.35 -5.13
C ASP A 23 -0.14 16.90 -5.25
N VAL A 24 -0.82 16.13 -6.10
CA VAL A 24 -0.59 14.68 -6.18
C VAL A 24 -0.31 14.27 -7.62
N LEU A 25 0.79 13.55 -7.82
CA LEU A 25 1.05 12.77 -9.02
C LEU A 25 0.64 11.31 -8.76
N ALA A 26 -0.48 10.89 -9.34
CA ALA A 26 -1.02 9.55 -9.25
C ALA A 26 -0.45 8.68 -10.37
N VAL A 27 0.19 7.55 -10.03
CA VAL A 27 0.81 6.68 -11.04
C VAL A 27 0.32 5.24 -10.94
N ALA A 28 0.00 4.65 -12.09
CA ALA A 28 -0.41 3.26 -12.23
C ALA A 28 -0.34 2.83 -13.71
N ARG A 29 -0.64 1.55 -13.99
CA ARG A 29 -0.62 1.01 -15.36
C ARG A 29 -1.88 1.31 -16.17
N ARG A 30 -3.03 1.53 -15.52
CA ARG A 30 -4.34 1.66 -16.19
C ARG A 30 -4.67 3.12 -16.44
N ALA A 31 -4.54 3.55 -17.69
CA ALA A 31 -4.77 4.93 -18.12
C ALA A 31 -6.21 5.39 -17.85
N ASP A 32 -7.20 4.58 -18.23
CA ASP A 32 -8.62 4.86 -18.05
C ASP A 32 -9.00 5.15 -16.59
N ARG A 33 -8.45 4.38 -15.66
CA ARG A 33 -8.68 4.56 -14.23
C ARG A 33 -7.99 5.81 -13.68
N LEU A 34 -6.80 6.11 -14.17
CA LEU A 34 -6.07 7.33 -13.81
C LEU A 34 -6.81 8.57 -14.33
N GLU A 35 -7.31 8.53 -15.56
CA GLU A 35 -8.11 9.62 -16.13
C GLU A 35 -9.38 9.89 -15.31
N ALA A 36 -10.11 8.83 -14.92
CA ALA A 36 -11.28 8.95 -14.05
C ALA A 36 -10.91 9.56 -12.68
N LEU A 37 -9.81 9.11 -12.07
CA LEU A 37 -9.33 9.66 -10.79
C LEU A 37 -8.90 11.11 -10.92
N ALA A 38 -8.22 11.48 -12.01
CA ALA A 38 -7.85 12.87 -12.31
C ALA A 38 -9.08 13.77 -12.47
N ALA A 39 -10.10 13.32 -13.21
CA ALA A 39 -11.35 14.06 -13.38
C ALA A 39 -12.09 14.28 -12.05
N GLU A 40 -12.02 13.31 -11.14
CA GLU A 40 -12.63 13.38 -9.81
C GLU A 40 -11.88 14.31 -8.86
N THR A 41 -10.54 14.25 -8.86
CA THR A 41 -9.71 14.82 -7.78
C THR A 41 -8.88 16.02 -8.20
N GLY A 42 -8.69 16.23 -9.50
CA GLY A 42 -7.72 17.19 -10.03
C GLY A 42 -6.26 16.80 -9.83
N ALA A 43 -5.96 15.52 -9.56
CA ALA A 43 -4.61 15.02 -9.45
C ALA A 43 -3.94 14.93 -10.83
N ASP A 44 -2.62 15.21 -10.90
CA ASP A 44 -1.81 14.86 -12.06
C ASP A 44 -1.68 13.33 -12.17
N THR A 45 -1.53 12.83 -13.39
CA THR A 45 -1.41 11.38 -13.63
C THR A 45 -0.27 11.03 -14.57
N LEU A 46 0.30 9.84 -14.38
CA LEU A 46 1.28 9.28 -15.30
C LEU A 46 1.09 7.75 -15.37
N VAL A 47 1.04 7.21 -16.57
CA VAL A 47 1.02 5.75 -16.78
C VAL A 47 2.41 5.18 -16.54
N VAL A 48 2.54 4.31 -15.53
CA VAL A 48 3.82 3.72 -15.10
C VAL A 48 3.61 2.29 -14.69
N ASP A 49 4.43 1.39 -15.19
CA ASP A 49 4.65 0.08 -14.60
C ASP A 49 5.91 0.12 -13.72
N VAL A 50 5.75 -0.08 -12.41
CA VAL A 50 6.88 -0.07 -11.46
C VAL A 50 7.89 -1.20 -11.70
N THR A 51 7.52 -2.21 -12.50
CA THR A 51 8.42 -3.30 -12.90
C THR A 51 9.29 -2.93 -14.13
N SER A 52 8.92 -1.87 -14.86
CA SER A 52 9.65 -1.34 -16.01
C SER A 52 10.66 -0.27 -15.57
N GLY A 53 11.95 -0.53 -15.79
CA GLY A 53 13.00 0.47 -15.51
C GLY A 53 12.87 1.73 -16.38
N ALA A 54 12.37 1.62 -17.61
CA ALA A 54 12.13 2.75 -18.50
C ALA A 54 11.00 3.65 -17.95
N ASP A 55 9.88 3.06 -17.53
CA ASP A 55 8.76 3.80 -16.96
C ASP A 55 9.14 4.50 -15.66
N VAL A 56 9.92 3.82 -14.80
CA VAL A 56 10.42 4.42 -13.55
C VAL A 56 11.38 5.58 -13.82
N SER A 57 12.20 5.49 -14.88
CA SER A 57 13.04 6.61 -15.31
C SER A 57 12.21 7.79 -15.82
N ALA A 58 11.15 7.52 -16.59
CA ALA A 58 10.20 8.56 -17.02
C ALA A 58 9.46 9.21 -15.84
N LEU A 59 9.09 8.42 -14.82
CA LEU A 59 8.52 8.93 -13.58
C LEU A 59 9.48 9.90 -12.87
N ALA A 60 10.76 9.53 -12.74
CA ALA A 60 11.76 10.39 -12.10
C ALA A 60 11.93 11.71 -12.87
N ALA A 61 11.99 11.67 -14.20
CA ALA A 61 12.04 12.87 -15.03
C ALA A 61 10.79 13.75 -14.83
N ARG A 62 9.59 13.14 -14.80
CA ARG A 62 8.35 13.88 -14.55
C ARG A 62 8.33 14.56 -13.17
N VAL A 63 8.81 13.86 -12.14
CA VAL A 63 8.92 14.43 -10.78
C VAL A 63 9.90 15.59 -10.75
N ASP A 64 11.00 15.53 -11.51
CA ASP A 64 11.96 16.63 -11.62
C ASP A 64 11.35 17.86 -12.34
N GLU A 65 10.55 17.65 -13.40
CA GLU A 65 9.80 18.72 -14.09
C GLU A 65 8.80 19.42 -13.15
N LEU A 66 8.19 18.67 -12.24
CA LEU A 66 7.28 19.21 -11.22
C LEU A 66 8.00 19.90 -10.04
N GLY A 67 9.33 19.94 -10.05
CA GLY A 67 10.13 20.59 -9.01
C GLY A 67 10.46 19.67 -7.81
N GLY A 68 10.27 18.38 -7.94
CA GLY A 68 10.55 17.38 -6.90
C GLY A 68 9.31 16.80 -6.24
N ALA A 69 9.51 16.04 -5.17
CA ALA A 69 8.44 15.45 -4.38
C ALA A 69 8.75 15.56 -2.89
N ASP A 70 7.76 15.92 -2.09
CA ASP A 70 7.87 15.91 -0.63
C ASP A 70 7.54 14.52 -0.06
N VAL A 71 6.67 13.77 -0.76
CA VAL A 71 6.18 12.45 -0.31
C VAL A 71 6.18 11.45 -1.45
N LEU A 72 6.75 10.27 -1.19
CA LEU A 72 6.59 9.07 -2.01
C LEU A 72 5.75 8.05 -1.25
N VAL A 73 4.62 7.63 -1.81
CA VAL A 73 3.83 6.50 -1.31
C VAL A 73 4.02 5.30 -2.26
N ASN A 74 4.82 4.34 -1.83
CA ASN A 74 4.95 3.02 -2.45
C ASN A 74 3.75 2.17 -2.04
N ASN A 75 2.73 2.14 -2.88
CA ASN A 75 1.52 1.34 -2.67
C ASN A 75 1.28 0.32 -3.79
N ALA A 76 1.95 0.48 -4.93
CA ALA A 76 1.86 -0.51 -6.01
C ALA A 76 2.31 -1.89 -5.52
N GLY A 77 1.43 -2.88 -5.65
CA GLY A 77 1.67 -4.23 -5.21
C GLY A 77 0.51 -5.15 -5.58
N GLY A 78 0.65 -6.44 -5.28
CA GLY A 78 -0.40 -7.41 -5.56
C GLY A 78 -0.11 -8.78 -4.96
N ALA A 79 -1.14 -9.63 -4.97
CA ALA A 79 -1.06 -11.03 -4.62
C ALA A 79 -1.63 -11.86 -5.77
N PHE A 80 -0.97 -12.96 -6.10
CA PHE A 80 -1.36 -13.88 -7.16
C PHE A 80 -1.40 -15.31 -6.61
N GLY A 81 -2.51 -16.00 -6.81
CA GLY A 81 -2.70 -17.36 -6.32
C GLY A 81 -2.90 -17.48 -4.80
N SER A 82 -3.38 -18.66 -4.41
CA SER A 82 -3.63 -19.04 -3.01
C SER A 82 -3.42 -20.55 -2.81
N ALA A 83 -2.58 -21.18 -3.62
CA ALA A 83 -2.21 -22.57 -3.50
C ALA A 83 -1.16 -22.79 -2.40
N SER A 84 -0.99 -24.05 -1.98
CA SER A 84 0.08 -24.45 -1.07
C SER A 84 1.46 -24.17 -1.69
N VAL A 85 2.52 -24.22 -0.87
CA VAL A 85 3.90 -24.03 -1.37
C VAL A 85 4.26 -25.10 -2.41
N GLU A 86 3.74 -26.32 -2.24
CA GLU A 86 3.98 -27.44 -3.15
C GLU A 86 3.31 -27.24 -4.52
N GLU A 87 2.10 -26.67 -4.53
CA GLU A 87 1.25 -26.60 -5.73
C GLU A 87 1.28 -25.24 -6.42
N SER A 88 1.83 -24.20 -5.75
CA SER A 88 1.85 -22.83 -6.30
C SER A 88 2.83 -22.67 -7.45
N ASP A 89 2.44 -21.88 -8.45
CA ASP A 89 3.28 -21.55 -9.60
C ASP A 89 4.44 -20.63 -9.19
N VAL A 90 5.66 -20.99 -9.59
CA VAL A 90 6.87 -20.17 -9.37
C VAL A 90 6.77 -18.82 -10.07
N GLU A 91 6.06 -18.71 -11.19
CA GLU A 91 5.88 -17.44 -11.90
C GLU A 91 5.00 -16.48 -11.12
N ASP A 92 4.00 -16.96 -10.38
CA ASP A 92 3.24 -16.13 -9.43
C ASP A 92 4.15 -15.57 -8.32
N TRP A 93 5.09 -16.38 -7.79
CA TRP A 93 6.05 -15.92 -6.80
C TRP A 93 6.98 -14.85 -7.38
N ARG A 94 7.50 -15.08 -8.59
CA ARG A 94 8.34 -14.10 -9.28
C ARG A 94 7.61 -12.79 -9.52
N ALA A 95 6.37 -12.86 -10.01
CA ALA A 95 5.55 -11.68 -10.24
C ALA A 95 5.26 -10.92 -8.94
N MET A 96 4.95 -11.62 -7.83
CA MET A 96 4.76 -11.00 -6.53
C MET A 96 6.04 -10.34 -6.02
N PHE A 97 7.19 -10.98 -6.16
CA PHE A 97 8.47 -10.41 -5.75
C PHE A 97 8.85 -9.21 -6.63
N GLU A 98 8.61 -9.31 -7.93
CA GLU A 98 8.90 -8.26 -8.90
C GLU A 98 8.13 -6.98 -8.61
N VAL A 99 6.82 -7.07 -8.36
CA VAL A 99 6.00 -5.87 -8.12
C VAL A 99 6.16 -5.33 -6.71
N ASN A 100 6.11 -6.18 -5.66
CA ASN A 100 6.09 -5.72 -4.28
C ASN A 100 7.49 -5.32 -3.77
N VAL A 101 8.56 -6.00 -4.22
CA VAL A 101 9.92 -5.78 -3.70
C VAL A 101 10.76 -4.96 -4.67
N LEU A 102 10.94 -5.48 -5.88
CA LEU A 102 11.81 -4.83 -6.85
C LEU A 102 11.19 -3.55 -7.41
N GLY A 103 9.87 -3.52 -7.59
CA GLY A 103 9.12 -2.31 -7.95
C GLY A 103 9.29 -1.20 -6.91
N THR A 104 9.02 -1.50 -5.64
CA THR A 104 9.24 -0.59 -4.51
C THR A 104 10.68 -0.10 -4.45
N LYS A 105 11.65 -1.00 -4.59
CA LYS A 105 13.09 -0.64 -4.62
C LYS A 105 13.42 0.29 -5.78
N ARG A 106 12.95 0.00 -7.00
CA ARG A 106 13.22 0.82 -8.19
C ARG A 106 12.68 2.23 -8.04
N VAL A 107 11.40 2.35 -7.68
CA VAL A 107 10.75 3.66 -7.53
C VAL A 107 11.42 4.47 -6.42
N THR A 108 11.67 3.85 -5.27
CA THR A 108 12.37 4.52 -4.16
C THR A 108 13.74 5.03 -4.59
N ALA A 109 14.57 4.17 -5.19
CA ALA A 109 15.91 4.56 -5.62
C ALA A 109 15.91 5.69 -6.67
N ALA A 110 14.95 5.67 -7.60
CA ALA A 110 14.82 6.68 -8.64
C ALA A 110 14.36 8.04 -8.09
N LEU A 111 13.50 8.06 -7.07
CA LEU A 111 12.94 9.30 -6.54
C LEU A 111 13.69 9.86 -5.33
N LEU A 112 14.58 9.09 -4.66
CA LEU A 112 15.40 9.59 -3.55
C LEU A 112 16.16 10.88 -3.86
N PRO A 113 16.78 11.08 -5.05
CA PRO A 113 17.43 12.35 -5.37
C PRO A 113 16.47 13.53 -5.35
N ALA A 114 15.24 13.38 -5.85
CA ALA A 114 14.22 14.41 -5.85
C ALA A 114 13.71 14.71 -4.43
N LEU A 115 13.47 13.67 -3.63
CA LEU A 115 13.10 13.78 -2.21
C LEU A 115 14.18 14.53 -1.40
N ARG A 116 15.46 14.21 -1.61
CA ARG A 116 16.59 14.89 -0.95
C ARG A 116 16.64 16.38 -1.28
N ARG A 117 16.41 16.74 -2.56
CA ARG A 117 16.39 18.15 -2.96
C ARG A 117 15.24 18.90 -2.28
N ARG A 118 14.06 18.31 -2.22
CA ARG A 118 12.91 18.91 -1.53
C ARG A 118 13.16 19.03 -0.03
N ALA A 119 13.62 17.95 0.61
CA ALA A 119 13.90 17.92 2.05
C ALA A 119 14.90 19.02 2.47
N ALA A 120 15.89 19.32 1.64
CA ALA A 120 16.85 20.40 1.90
C ALA A 120 16.19 21.79 1.90
N GLY A 121 15.07 21.98 1.18
CA GLY A 121 14.37 23.26 1.09
C GLY A 121 13.14 23.39 2.00
N SER A 122 12.40 22.29 2.22
CA SER A 122 11.14 22.27 2.98
C SER A 122 11.27 21.81 4.43
N GLY A 123 12.45 21.30 4.82
CA GLY A 123 12.72 20.80 6.17
C GLY A 123 12.35 19.33 6.38
N GLY A 124 11.98 18.61 5.33
CA GLY A 124 11.74 17.16 5.40
C GLY A 124 11.10 16.59 4.14
N ALA A 125 11.19 15.28 3.98
CA ALA A 125 10.45 14.50 3.00
C ALA A 125 10.10 13.12 3.57
N ASP A 126 9.19 12.40 2.89
CA ASP A 126 8.68 11.12 3.37
C ASP A 126 8.77 10.02 2.31
N VAL A 127 9.18 8.83 2.74
CA VAL A 127 8.97 7.58 2.01
C VAL A 127 8.00 6.72 2.81
N VAL A 128 6.78 6.59 2.34
CA VAL A 128 5.75 5.72 2.92
C VAL A 128 5.65 4.46 2.08
N THR A 129 5.68 3.29 2.72
CA THR A 129 5.49 2.01 2.03
C THR A 129 4.30 1.26 2.63
N VAL A 130 3.34 0.90 1.77
CA VAL A 130 2.19 0.08 2.16
C VAL A 130 2.57 -1.39 2.04
N THR A 131 2.97 -1.98 3.15
CA THR A 131 3.33 -3.40 3.25
C THR A 131 2.08 -4.26 3.52
N SER A 132 2.09 -5.04 4.56
CA SER A 132 0.97 -5.84 5.05
C SER A 132 1.32 -6.47 6.40
N THR A 133 0.33 -6.84 7.20
CA THR A 133 0.55 -7.76 8.33
C THR A 133 1.13 -9.10 7.90
N ALA A 134 0.98 -9.48 6.62
CA ALA A 134 1.66 -10.63 5.99
C ALA A 134 3.19 -10.47 5.91
N GLY A 135 3.74 -9.28 6.14
CA GLY A 135 5.17 -9.04 6.26
C GLY A 135 5.78 -9.45 7.61
N PHE A 136 4.95 -9.82 8.59
CA PHE A 136 5.38 -10.17 9.95
C PHE A 136 4.87 -11.54 10.41
N VAL A 137 3.79 -12.03 9.80
CA VAL A 137 3.12 -13.26 10.22
C VAL A 137 2.82 -14.12 9.01
N THR A 138 3.23 -15.37 9.10
CA THR A 138 2.95 -16.39 8.08
C THR A 138 1.54 -16.96 8.25
N TYR A 139 0.97 -17.46 7.14
CA TYR A 139 -0.30 -18.17 7.11
C TYR A 139 -0.33 -19.15 5.95
N GLU A 140 -1.15 -20.18 6.07
CA GLU A 140 -1.31 -21.19 5.03
C GLU A 140 -1.81 -20.60 3.71
N ASN A 141 -1.35 -21.15 2.60
CA ASN A 141 -1.69 -20.70 1.23
C ASN A 141 -1.32 -19.26 0.91
N GLY A 142 -0.43 -18.66 1.71
CA GLY A 142 0.07 -17.30 1.51
C GLY A 142 1.51 -17.23 1.00
N GLY A 143 2.14 -18.38 0.68
CA GLY A 143 3.58 -18.54 0.53
C GLY A 143 4.28 -17.42 -0.25
N GLY A 144 3.97 -17.23 -1.52
CA GLY A 144 4.63 -16.21 -2.35
C GLY A 144 4.36 -14.78 -1.88
N TYR A 145 3.12 -14.46 -1.50
CA TYR A 145 2.76 -13.14 -0.99
C TYR A 145 3.43 -12.84 0.35
N VAL A 146 3.39 -13.80 1.27
CA VAL A 146 4.05 -13.69 2.58
C VAL A 146 5.55 -13.47 2.41
N ALA A 147 6.21 -14.27 1.55
CA ALA A 147 7.64 -14.12 1.27
C ALA A 147 7.97 -12.73 0.70
N ALA A 148 7.19 -12.24 -0.28
CA ALA A 148 7.38 -10.92 -0.86
C ALA A 148 7.17 -9.80 0.16
N LYS A 149 6.11 -9.87 0.99
CA LYS A 149 5.84 -8.85 2.01
C LYS A 149 6.84 -8.86 3.17
N HIS A 150 7.41 -10.02 3.56
CA HIS A 150 8.54 -10.07 4.48
C HIS A 150 9.80 -9.41 3.89
N ALA A 151 10.07 -9.65 2.60
CA ALA A 151 11.19 -9.00 1.92
C ALA A 151 10.98 -7.48 1.79
N GLU A 152 9.76 -7.04 1.51
CA GLU A 152 9.42 -5.61 1.44
C GLU A 152 9.54 -4.94 2.82
N HIS A 153 9.07 -5.59 3.90
CA HIS A 153 9.28 -5.12 5.28
C HIS A 153 10.78 -4.97 5.60
N ALA A 154 11.59 -5.97 5.27
CA ALA A 154 13.04 -5.90 5.47
C ALA A 154 13.68 -4.76 4.67
N LEU A 155 13.23 -4.52 3.41
CA LEU A 155 13.69 -3.40 2.59
C LEU A 155 13.41 -2.06 3.28
N VAL A 156 12.22 -1.86 3.82
CA VAL A 156 11.85 -0.63 4.55
C VAL A 156 12.73 -0.44 5.77
N GLY A 157 13.00 -1.51 6.53
CA GLY A 157 13.91 -1.48 7.68
C GLY A 157 15.33 -1.07 7.31
N VAL A 158 15.89 -1.64 6.22
CA VAL A 158 17.22 -1.28 5.71
C VAL A 158 17.24 0.17 5.22
N LEU A 159 16.23 0.60 4.46
CA LEU A 159 16.13 1.98 3.97
C LEU A 159 16.17 2.99 5.14
N ARG A 160 15.47 2.70 6.24
CA ARG A 160 15.46 3.56 7.42
C ARG A 160 16.86 3.69 8.05
N LEU A 161 17.63 2.61 8.07
CA LEU A 161 19.02 2.64 8.57
C LEU A 161 19.94 3.43 7.63
N GLU A 162 19.78 3.26 6.32
CA GLU A 162 20.61 3.92 5.30
C GLU A 162 20.36 5.44 5.22
N LEU A 163 19.13 5.89 5.48
CA LEU A 163 18.76 7.30 5.48
C LEU A 163 18.95 7.98 6.86
N ASN A 164 19.51 7.27 7.85
CA ASN A 164 19.72 7.85 9.16
C ASN A 164 20.63 9.09 9.07
N GLY A 165 20.16 10.22 9.60
CA GLY A 165 20.84 11.51 9.53
C GLY A 165 20.42 12.41 8.36
N GLU A 166 19.61 11.89 7.43
CA GLU A 166 18.93 12.71 6.40
C GLU A 166 17.55 13.18 6.91
N PRO A 167 17.05 14.36 6.50
CA PRO A 167 15.71 14.82 6.89
C PRO A 167 14.63 14.12 6.04
N ILE A 168 14.68 12.79 5.98
CA ILE A 168 13.73 11.93 5.26
C ILE A 168 13.17 10.88 6.22
N ARG A 169 11.86 10.90 6.43
CA ARG A 169 11.17 9.92 7.25
C ARG A 169 10.88 8.68 6.43
N VAL A 170 11.00 7.51 7.04
CA VAL A 170 10.66 6.22 6.43
C VAL A 170 9.56 5.57 7.25
N VAL A 171 8.35 5.58 6.69
CA VAL A 171 7.11 5.13 7.33
C VAL A 171 6.64 3.84 6.68
N GLU A 172 6.27 2.88 7.50
CA GLU A 172 5.65 1.63 7.06
C GLU A 172 4.19 1.57 7.52
N ILE A 173 3.27 1.37 6.57
CA ILE A 173 1.86 1.11 6.88
C ILE A 173 1.58 -0.36 6.56
N ALA A 174 1.20 -1.12 7.57
CA ALA A 174 0.97 -2.57 7.48
C ALA A 174 -0.50 -2.93 7.73
N PRO A 175 -1.36 -2.88 6.70
CA PRO A 175 -2.76 -3.23 6.84
C PRO A 175 -2.96 -4.73 7.07
N GLY A 176 -4.00 -5.06 7.85
CA GLY A 176 -4.57 -6.39 7.92
C GLY A 176 -5.58 -6.64 6.80
N MET A 177 -6.79 -7.11 7.17
CA MET A 177 -7.85 -7.38 6.21
C MET A 177 -8.49 -6.07 5.74
N VAL A 178 -8.24 -5.70 4.49
CA VAL A 178 -8.87 -4.55 3.81
C VAL A 178 -9.77 -5.06 2.70
N LYS A 179 -11.04 -4.70 2.72
CA LYS A 179 -11.96 -4.99 1.63
C LYS A 179 -11.80 -3.93 0.55
N THR A 180 -11.21 -4.33 -0.57
CA THR A 180 -11.11 -3.52 -1.79
C THR A 180 -11.73 -4.27 -2.95
N ASP A 181 -12.14 -3.55 -3.99
CA ASP A 181 -12.87 -4.13 -5.12
C ASP A 181 -12.04 -5.13 -5.94
N GLU A 182 -10.73 -5.03 -5.93
CA GLU A 182 -9.88 -5.76 -6.89
C GLU A 182 -8.85 -6.70 -6.26
N PHE A 183 -8.29 -6.40 -5.09
CA PHE A 183 -7.16 -7.15 -4.55
C PHE A 183 -7.47 -8.66 -4.42
N SER A 184 -8.59 -9.01 -3.80
CA SER A 184 -9.00 -10.40 -3.66
C SER A 184 -9.40 -11.02 -5.00
N VAL A 185 -10.06 -10.27 -5.88
CA VAL A 185 -10.43 -10.76 -7.22
C VAL A 185 -9.20 -11.11 -8.05
N VAL A 186 -8.18 -10.24 -8.06
CA VAL A 186 -6.90 -10.50 -8.74
C VAL A 186 -6.19 -11.71 -8.13
N ARG A 187 -6.14 -11.79 -6.79
CA ARG A 187 -5.51 -12.90 -6.07
C ARG A 187 -6.11 -14.25 -6.43
N PHE A 188 -7.43 -14.32 -6.60
CA PHE A 188 -8.14 -15.54 -6.95
C PHE A 188 -8.37 -15.70 -8.47
N GLY A 189 -7.54 -15.06 -9.31
CA GLY A 189 -7.58 -15.22 -10.76
C GLY A 189 -8.90 -14.83 -11.42
N GLY A 190 -9.64 -13.88 -10.83
CA GLY A 190 -10.95 -13.43 -11.32
C GLY A 190 -12.15 -14.11 -10.67
N ASP A 191 -11.94 -15.10 -9.80
CA ASP A 191 -13.03 -15.73 -9.05
C ASP A 191 -13.61 -14.78 -8.00
N THR A 192 -14.71 -14.12 -8.37
CA THR A 192 -15.42 -13.14 -7.52
C THR A 192 -16.10 -13.80 -6.32
N ALA A 193 -16.50 -15.07 -6.43
CA ALA A 193 -17.13 -15.80 -5.33
C ALA A 193 -16.09 -16.14 -4.24
N ALA A 194 -14.94 -16.67 -4.64
CA ALA A 194 -13.82 -16.92 -3.73
C ALA A 194 -13.33 -15.60 -3.09
N ALA A 195 -13.25 -14.52 -3.88
CA ALA A 195 -12.86 -13.19 -3.38
C ALA A 195 -13.85 -12.66 -2.32
N ALA A 196 -15.15 -12.82 -2.54
CA ALA A 196 -16.19 -12.41 -1.59
C ALA A 196 -16.16 -13.24 -0.31
N ALA A 197 -15.96 -14.56 -0.41
CA ALA A 197 -15.91 -15.49 0.72
C ALA A 197 -14.82 -15.15 1.77
N VAL A 198 -13.76 -14.42 1.38
CA VAL A 198 -12.72 -13.93 2.31
C VAL A 198 -13.35 -13.10 3.43
N TYR A 199 -14.36 -12.31 3.11
CA TYR A 199 -14.99 -11.33 4.01
C TYR A 199 -16.28 -11.85 4.67
N ASP A 200 -16.71 -13.08 4.37
CA ASP A 200 -17.96 -13.65 4.88
C ASP A 200 -18.01 -13.64 6.41
N GLY A 201 -19.09 -13.04 6.93
CA GLY A 201 -19.33 -12.95 8.37
C GLY A 201 -18.37 -12.00 9.12
N VAL A 202 -17.48 -11.28 8.45
CA VAL A 202 -16.61 -10.31 9.10
C VAL A 202 -17.37 -8.99 9.25
N GLU A 203 -17.63 -8.61 10.49
CA GLU A 203 -18.25 -7.32 10.78
C GLU A 203 -17.22 -6.20 10.56
N ALA A 204 -17.54 -5.23 9.68
CA ALA A 204 -16.73 -4.05 9.39
C ALA A 204 -15.25 -4.36 9.08
N PRO A 205 -14.92 -5.07 7.97
CA PRO A 205 -13.55 -5.14 7.51
C PRO A 205 -13.05 -3.72 7.20
N LEU A 206 -11.73 -3.47 7.28
CA LEU A 206 -11.20 -2.19 6.83
C LEU A 206 -11.60 -1.92 5.38
N VAL A 207 -11.77 -0.65 5.06
CA VAL A 207 -11.89 -0.14 3.69
C VAL A 207 -10.62 0.63 3.30
N ALA A 208 -10.50 0.94 2.03
CA ALA A 208 -9.32 1.65 1.50
C ALA A 208 -9.08 3.01 2.19
N ASP A 209 -10.16 3.70 2.53
CA ASP A 209 -10.10 5.01 3.20
C ASP A 209 -9.49 4.95 4.61
N ASP A 210 -9.70 3.85 5.36
CA ASP A 210 -9.09 3.68 6.69
C ASP A 210 -7.56 3.65 6.60
N VAL A 211 -7.03 3.03 5.54
CA VAL A 211 -5.59 2.95 5.31
C VAL A 211 -5.05 4.28 4.77
N ALA A 212 -5.79 4.94 3.88
CA ALA A 212 -5.44 6.26 3.36
C ALA A 212 -5.35 7.30 4.49
N GLU A 213 -6.27 7.26 5.46
CA GLU A 213 -6.24 8.11 6.65
C GLU A 213 -4.97 7.90 7.47
N ALA A 214 -4.58 6.64 7.70
CA ALA A 214 -3.35 6.33 8.43
C ALA A 214 -2.09 6.83 7.71
N ILE A 215 -2.07 6.76 6.35
CA ILE A 215 -0.98 7.29 5.53
C ILE A 215 -0.87 8.80 5.70
N VAL A 216 -1.96 9.53 5.46
CA VAL A 216 -1.97 11.00 5.51
C VAL A 216 -1.64 11.49 6.93
N HIS A 217 -2.24 10.86 7.97
CA HIS A 217 -1.93 11.19 9.36
C HIS A 217 -0.42 11.07 9.66
N ALA A 218 0.24 10.00 9.23
CA ALA A 218 1.67 9.80 9.47
C ALA A 218 2.52 10.87 8.76
N VAL A 219 2.15 11.27 7.55
CA VAL A 219 2.84 12.30 6.77
C VAL A 219 2.67 13.69 7.37
N GLU A 220 1.49 14.02 7.92
CA GLU A 220 1.18 15.34 8.48
C GLU A 220 1.69 15.57 9.91
N LEU A 221 2.35 14.58 10.50
CA LEU A 221 3.03 14.76 11.78
C LEU A 221 4.21 15.75 11.67
N PRO A 222 4.60 16.40 12.79
CA PRO A 222 5.76 17.30 12.78
C PRO A 222 7.02 16.64 12.19
N PRO A 223 7.87 17.35 11.44
CA PRO A 223 8.98 16.76 10.68
C PRO A 223 9.97 15.94 11.51
N HIS A 224 10.09 16.22 12.81
CA HIS A 224 10.98 15.49 13.72
C HIS A 224 10.38 14.19 14.28
N VAL A 225 9.11 13.90 13.96
CA VAL A 225 8.39 12.70 14.41
C VAL A 225 8.32 11.71 13.26
N ASN A 226 9.04 10.59 13.37
CA ASN A 226 8.90 9.47 12.45
C ASN A 226 8.05 8.38 13.09
N VAL A 227 7.00 7.95 12.40
CA VAL A 227 6.22 6.77 12.78
C VAL A 227 6.77 5.59 12.00
N ASP A 228 7.57 4.76 12.64
CA ASP A 228 8.28 3.67 11.97
C ASP A 228 7.34 2.64 11.35
N LEU A 229 6.29 2.28 12.09
CA LEU A 229 5.33 1.25 11.68
C LEU A 229 3.94 1.53 12.26
N VAL A 230 2.95 1.52 11.37
CA VAL A 230 1.53 1.51 11.75
C VAL A 230 0.89 0.21 11.29
N THR A 231 0.48 -0.62 12.23
CA THR A 231 -0.33 -1.81 11.92
C THR A 231 -1.81 -1.48 12.11
N VAL A 232 -2.60 -1.57 11.03
CA VAL A 232 -4.04 -1.29 11.06
C VAL A 232 -4.80 -2.59 10.77
N ARG A 233 -5.73 -2.95 11.67
CA ARG A 233 -6.61 -4.13 11.51
C ARG A 233 -8.05 -3.78 11.82
N PRO A 234 -9.03 -4.46 11.20
CA PRO A 234 -10.39 -4.36 11.69
C PRO A 234 -10.47 -4.94 13.11
N VAL A 235 -11.39 -4.44 13.92
CA VAL A 235 -11.58 -4.95 15.30
C VAL A 235 -11.84 -6.46 15.31
N ALA A 236 -12.46 -6.98 14.26
CA ALA A 236 -12.71 -8.41 14.08
C ALA A 236 -11.43 -9.25 13.87
N GLN A 237 -10.27 -8.65 13.57
CA GLN A 237 -9.02 -9.36 13.27
C GLN A 237 -7.95 -9.14 14.33
N SER A 238 -7.64 -10.14 15.13
CA SER A 238 -6.58 -10.07 16.15
C SER A 238 -5.23 -10.64 15.68
N ALA A 239 -5.26 -11.57 14.70
CA ALA A 239 -4.08 -12.14 14.04
C ALA A 239 -4.43 -12.51 12.61
N GLN A 240 -3.42 -12.85 11.78
CA GLN A 240 -3.63 -13.19 10.38
C GLN A 240 -4.63 -14.36 10.20
N HIS A 241 -4.56 -15.35 11.08
CA HIS A 241 -5.42 -16.54 11.11
C HIS A 241 -6.57 -16.45 12.12
N LYS A 242 -6.66 -15.37 12.91
CA LYS A 242 -7.67 -15.24 13.98
C LYS A 242 -8.62 -14.08 13.69
N LEU A 243 -9.74 -14.45 13.10
CA LEU A 243 -10.78 -13.55 12.63
C LEU A 243 -12.10 -13.90 13.35
N ALA A 244 -12.73 -12.91 13.97
CA ALA A 244 -14.09 -13.07 14.48
C ALA A 244 -15.07 -13.00 13.30
N ARG A 245 -15.98 -13.97 13.24
CA ARG A 245 -17.08 -14.00 12.27
C ARG A 245 -18.40 -13.91 13.02
N GLY A 246 -19.30 -13.09 12.53
CA GLY A 246 -20.54 -12.74 13.19
C GLY A 246 -20.45 -11.40 13.97
N PRO A 247 -21.53 -11.00 14.66
CA PRO A 247 -21.60 -9.74 15.38
C PRO A 247 -20.54 -9.61 16.48
N LEU A 248 -19.89 -8.46 16.55
CA LEU A 248 -18.95 -8.14 17.63
C LEU A 248 -19.74 -7.76 18.89
N THR A 249 -19.74 -8.63 19.88
CA THR A 249 -20.46 -8.41 21.14
C THR A 249 -19.53 -8.50 22.35
N PRO A 250 -19.73 -7.66 23.39
CA PRO A 250 -18.99 -7.81 24.65
C PRO A 250 -19.21 -9.17 25.28
N LYS A 251 -18.18 -9.75 25.92
CA LYS A 251 -18.32 -11.01 26.65
C LYS A 251 -19.41 -10.89 27.71
N GLY A 252 -20.31 -11.88 27.78
CA GLY A 252 -21.39 -11.94 28.74
C GLY A 252 -22.68 -11.26 28.32
N GLN A 253 -22.72 -10.62 27.14
CA GLN A 253 -23.96 -10.11 26.55
C GLN A 253 -24.39 -11.03 25.41
N ALA A 254 -25.64 -11.47 25.42
CA ALA A 254 -26.23 -12.14 24.25
C ALA A 254 -26.32 -11.12 23.10
N ALA A 255 -26.09 -11.58 21.86
CA ALA A 255 -26.33 -10.74 20.69
C ALA A 255 -27.78 -10.22 20.74
N ALA A 256 -27.96 -8.91 20.64
CA ALA A 256 -29.31 -8.36 20.53
C ALA A 256 -30.00 -8.98 19.30
N PRO A 257 -31.27 -9.44 19.38
CA PRO A 257 -31.97 -9.94 18.23
C PRO A 257 -32.01 -8.82 17.20
N GLY A 258 -31.61 -9.16 15.96
CA GLY A 258 -31.40 -8.20 14.87
C GLY A 258 -32.55 -7.21 14.70
N ARG A 259 -32.20 -5.97 14.47
CA ARG A 259 -33.12 -4.93 13.99
C ARG A 259 -33.27 -5.03 12.49
#